data_6921775ba6e0a4f0418f6edb41813d38
#
_entry.id   6921775ba6e0a4f0418f6edb41813d38
#
_cell.length_a   1.000
_cell.length_b   1.000
_cell.length_c   1.000
_cell.angle_alpha   90.00
_cell.angle_beta   90.00
_cell.angle_gamma   90.00
#
_symmetry.space_group_name_H-M   'P 1'
#
loop_
_entity.id
_entity.type
_entity.pdbx_description
1 polymer ?
#
loop_
_entity_poly.entity_id
_entity_poly.type
_entity_poly.pdbx_seq_one_letter_code
_entity_poly.pdbx_strand_id
1 'polypeptide(L)'
;MIKTLNKPKNFFINVSTISLIMLMTVFLAISASAADQTVEMLNKLEKENMVFSKKIVNVDVGETVFWKATKSGHNVEFIKGGVPEGVDKFRSKLSKDTEYKFEIPGIYAYWCTPHKGMGMIGFVVVGNDKSNLEAIKKIKFMGKSKKIALELIASL
;
A
#
# COMPACT_ATOMS: atom_id res chain seq x y z
N MET A 1 -57.12 50.61 35.03
CA MET A 1 -56.65 49.65 33.98
C MET A 1 -55.17 49.56 34.06
N ILE A 2 -54.66 48.50 34.65
CA ILE A 2 -53.19 48.26 34.83
C ILE A 2 -52.78 47.22 33.79
N LYS A 3 -51.94 47.59 32.81
CA LYS A 3 -51.36 46.70 31.82
C LYS A 3 -50.16 45.95 32.50
N THR A 4 -50.30 44.65 32.63
CA THR A 4 -49.21 43.76 33.04
C THR A 4 -48.23 43.57 31.90
N LEU A 5 -47.01 44.02 32.07
CA LEU A 5 -45.89 43.76 31.16
C LEU A 5 -45.39 42.32 31.34
N ASN A 6 -45.48 41.61 30.26
CA ASN A 6 -44.99 40.23 30.17
C ASN A 6 -43.44 40.24 30.03
N LYS A 7 -42.72 39.67 31.00
CA LYS A 7 -41.27 39.64 31.06
C LYS A 7 -40.75 38.49 30.16
N PRO A 8 -39.81 38.71 29.26
CA PRO A 8 -39.28 37.63 28.43
C PRO A 8 -38.49 36.62 29.29
N LYS A 9 -38.78 35.34 29.09
CA LYS A 9 -38.03 34.24 29.69
C LYS A 9 -36.65 34.13 29.01
N ASN A 10 -35.60 34.48 29.70
CA ASN A 10 -34.25 34.28 29.23
C ASN A 10 -33.97 32.77 29.15
N PHE A 11 -33.83 32.25 27.94
CA PHE A 11 -33.40 30.90 27.68
C PHE A 11 -31.86 30.84 27.79
N PHE A 12 -31.36 30.50 28.96
CA PHE A 12 -29.93 30.26 29.14
C PHE A 12 -29.59 28.89 28.57
N ILE A 13 -29.03 28.86 27.36
CA ILE A 13 -28.40 27.66 26.82
C ILE A 13 -27.11 27.46 27.58
N ASN A 14 -27.03 26.36 28.33
CA ASN A 14 -25.93 26.05 29.18
C ASN A 14 -24.71 25.67 28.30
N VAL A 15 -23.66 26.52 28.29
CA VAL A 15 -22.44 26.38 27.49
C VAL A 15 -21.76 25.02 27.70
N SER A 16 -21.99 24.41 28.86
CA SER A 16 -21.47 23.09 29.22
C SER A 16 -22.05 21.94 28.38
N THR A 17 -23.31 22.06 27.91
CA THR A 17 -23.94 21.00 27.08
C THR A 17 -23.47 21.05 25.64
N ILE A 18 -23.12 22.21 25.12
CA ILE A 18 -22.60 22.37 23.76
C ILE A 18 -21.18 21.80 23.66
N SER A 19 -20.34 21.99 24.70
CA SER A 19 -18.98 21.47 24.75
C SER A 19 -18.94 19.92 24.76
N LEU A 20 -19.92 19.27 25.42
CA LEU A 20 -19.98 17.81 25.50
C LEU A 20 -20.40 17.17 24.16
N ILE A 21 -21.28 17.84 23.40
CA ILE A 21 -21.73 17.37 22.08
C ILE A 21 -20.61 17.53 21.04
N MET A 22 -19.81 18.58 21.12
CA MET A 22 -18.69 18.83 20.21
C MET A 22 -17.52 17.87 20.45
N LEU A 23 -17.33 17.36 21.66
CA LEU A 23 -16.29 16.38 21.98
C LEU A 23 -16.63 14.95 21.55
N MET A 24 -17.92 14.63 21.33
CA MET A 24 -18.40 13.31 20.94
C MET A 24 -18.37 13.07 19.41
N THR A 25 -18.17 14.12 18.60
CA THR A 25 -18.12 14.02 17.13
C THR A 25 -16.73 13.76 16.56
N VAL A 26 -15.66 13.78 17.37
CA VAL A 26 -14.27 13.61 16.91
C VAL A 26 -13.84 12.14 16.88
N PHE A 27 -14.65 11.18 17.36
CA PHE A 27 -14.25 9.77 17.49
C PHE A 27 -14.86 8.80 16.45
N LEU A 28 -15.35 9.31 15.30
CA LEU A 28 -15.47 8.45 14.13
C LEU A 28 -14.15 8.52 13.33
N ALA A 29 -13.09 7.99 13.89
CA ALA A 29 -11.99 7.51 13.08
C ALA A 29 -12.56 6.41 12.18
N ILE A 30 -12.86 6.76 10.93
CA ILE A 30 -13.14 5.80 9.88
C ILE A 30 -11.86 4.96 9.79
N SER A 31 -11.88 3.77 10.40
CA SER A 31 -10.95 2.72 10.05
C SER A 31 -11.24 2.42 8.59
N ALA A 32 -10.46 3.05 7.69
CA ALA A 32 -10.42 2.60 6.32
C ALA A 32 -10.05 1.12 6.39
N SER A 33 -10.99 0.24 6.08
CA SER A 33 -10.72 -1.18 5.97
C SER A 33 -9.62 -1.31 4.93
N ALA A 34 -8.47 -1.70 5.40
CA ALA A 34 -7.35 -2.09 4.58
C ALA A 34 -7.82 -3.14 3.58
N ALA A 35 -7.83 -2.82 2.30
CA ALA A 35 -8.27 -3.76 1.29
C ALA A 35 -7.06 -4.59 0.86
N ASP A 36 -7.04 -5.87 1.22
CA ASP A 36 -6.09 -6.85 0.71
C ASP A 36 -5.92 -6.69 -0.80
N GLN A 37 -4.69 -6.56 -1.25
CA GLN A 37 -4.37 -6.29 -2.65
C GLN A 37 -4.03 -7.59 -3.37
N THR A 38 -4.68 -7.84 -4.50
CA THR A 38 -4.34 -8.96 -5.39
C THR A 38 -3.54 -8.49 -6.60
N VAL A 39 -2.45 -9.21 -6.88
CA VAL A 39 -1.57 -9.05 -8.04
C VAL A 39 -1.54 -10.37 -8.81
N GLU A 40 -1.83 -10.35 -10.10
CA GLU A 40 -1.73 -11.54 -10.94
C GLU A 40 -0.34 -11.66 -11.58
N MET A 41 0.17 -12.88 -11.66
CA MET A 41 1.40 -13.21 -12.36
C MET A 41 1.06 -13.71 -13.77
N LEU A 42 1.38 -12.92 -14.79
CA LEU A 42 0.89 -13.07 -16.15
C LEU A 42 2.01 -13.25 -17.19
N ASN A 43 1.76 -14.09 -18.20
CA ASN A 43 2.62 -14.19 -19.37
C ASN A 43 2.53 -12.94 -20.25
N LYS A 44 1.34 -12.30 -20.29
CA LYS A 44 1.08 -11.13 -21.11
C LYS A 44 -0.04 -10.28 -20.51
N LEU A 45 0.15 -8.97 -20.53
CA LEU A 45 -0.88 -7.98 -20.25
C LEU A 45 -0.73 -6.87 -21.29
N GLU A 46 -1.74 -6.66 -22.11
CA GLU A 46 -1.72 -5.71 -23.25
C GLU A 46 -0.50 -5.94 -24.18
N LYS A 47 0.46 -5.00 -24.19
CA LYS A 47 1.69 -5.06 -25.00
C LYS A 47 2.90 -5.57 -24.22
N GLU A 48 2.74 -5.88 -22.94
CA GLU A 48 3.83 -6.34 -22.07
C GLU A 48 3.81 -7.84 -21.90
N ASN A 49 4.99 -8.45 -21.91
CA ASN A 49 5.16 -9.89 -21.66
C ASN A 49 5.86 -10.07 -20.31
N MET A 50 5.54 -11.19 -19.63
CA MET A 50 6.08 -11.56 -18.33
C MET A 50 5.94 -10.40 -17.34
N VAL A 51 4.72 -10.21 -16.81
CA VAL A 51 4.34 -9.02 -16.08
C VAL A 51 3.50 -9.35 -14.84
N PHE A 52 3.66 -8.54 -13.80
CA PHE A 52 2.70 -8.45 -12.69
C PHE A 52 1.57 -7.50 -13.10
N SER A 53 0.31 -7.86 -12.82
CA SER A 53 -0.86 -7.05 -13.20
C SER A 53 -0.85 -5.64 -12.58
N LYS A 54 -0.22 -5.51 -11.41
CA LYS A 54 0.08 -4.23 -10.75
C LYS A 54 1.59 -4.19 -10.48
N LYS A 55 2.27 -3.17 -10.98
CA LYS A 55 3.71 -3.01 -10.78
C LYS A 55 4.05 -2.21 -9.52
N ILE A 56 3.13 -1.36 -9.07
CA ILE A 56 3.19 -0.65 -7.78
C ILE A 56 1.91 -0.95 -7.04
N VAL A 57 2.03 -1.34 -5.78
CA VAL A 57 0.93 -1.60 -4.85
C VAL A 57 1.18 -0.77 -3.61
N ASN A 58 0.19 0.01 -3.19
CA ASN A 58 0.23 0.73 -1.91
C ASN A 58 -0.63 -0.02 -0.91
N VAL A 59 -0.09 -0.25 0.27
CA VAL A 59 -0.77 -0.93 1.38
C VAL A 59 -0.46 -0.23 2.70
N ASP A 60 -1.35 -0.37 3.66
CA ASP A 60 -1.08 0.05 5.03
C ASP A 60 -0.28 -1.01 5.79
N VAL A 61 0.34 -0.62 6.91
CA VAL A 61 1.04 -1.56 7.78
C VAL A 61 0.04 -2.57 8.35
N GLY A 62 0.38 -3.85 8.23
CA GLY A 62 -0.47 -4.97 8.64
C GLY A 62 -1.33 -5.56 7.52
N GLU A 63 -1.36 -4.95 6.33
CA GLU A 63 -2.07 -5.50 5.18
C GLU A 63 -1.30 -6.62 4.47
N THR A 64 -2.04 -7.40 3.69
CA THR A 64 -1.51 -8.53 2.93
C THR A 64 -1.63 -8.27 1.43
N VAL A 65 -0.58 -8.61 0.68
CA VAL A 65 -0.64 -8.70 -0.78
C VAL A 65 -0.67 -10.17 -1.17
N PHE A 66 -1.62 -10.51 -2.03
CA PHE A 66 -1.78 -11.84 -2.62
C PHE A 66 -1.29 -11.84 -4.04
N TRP A 67 -0.33 -12.70 -4.38
CA TRP A 67 0.09 -12.93 -5.76
C TRP A 67 -0.52 -14.24 -6.27
N LYS A 68 -1.35 -14.14 -7.31
CA LYS A 68 -1.98 -15.29 -7.96
C LYS A 68 -1.15 -15.78 -9.14
N ALA A 69 -0.81 -17.05 -9.14
CA ALA A 69 -0.14 -17.73 -10.26
C ALA A 69 -1.15 -18.02 -11.39
N THR A 70 -1.75 -16.97 -11.96
CA THR A 70 -2.74 -17.07 -13.05
C THR A 70 -2.17 -17.80 -14.27
N LYS A 71 -0.85 -17.70 -14.46
CA LYS A 71 -0.08 -18.50 -15.41
C LYS A 71 1.09 -19.18 -14.73
N SER A 72 1.47 -20.36 -15.23
CA SER A 72 2.63 -21.10 -14.70
C SER A 72 3.95 -20.43 -15.06
N GLY A 73 5.02 -20.80 -14.34
CA GLY A 73 6.37 -20.30 -14.62
C GLY A 73 6.76 -19.02 -13.87
N HIS A 74 5.93 -18.56 -12.95
CA HIS A 74 6.17 -17.33 -12.20
C HIS A 74 6.31 -17.56 -10.70
N ASN A 75 7.00 -16.64 -10.04
CA ASN A 75 7.11 -16.53 -8.58
C ASN A 75 7.32 -15.09 -8.15
N VAL A 76 7.39 -14.87 -6.85
CA VAL A 76 7.75 -13.60 -6.22
C VAL A 76 9.00 -13.80 -5.39
N GLU A 77 9.99 -12.93 -5.57
CA GLU A 77 11.21 -12.92 -4.76
C GLU A 77 11.57 -11.47 -4.41
N PHE A 78 11.76 -11.19 -3.13
CA PHE A 78 12.25 -9.90 -2.67
C PHE A 78 13.71 -9.71 -3.09
N ILE A 79 14.01 -8.52 -3.59
CA ILE A 79 15.35 -8.20 -4.08
C ILE A 79 16.27 -7.89 -2.89
N LYS A 80 17.43 -8.49 -2.84
CA LYS A 80 18.43 -8.20 -1.79
C LYS A 80 18.78 -6.71 -1.78
N GLY A 81 18.65 -6.06 -0.63
CA GLY A 81 18.83 -4.61 -0.46
C GLY A 81 17.68 -3.76 -1.02
N GLY A 82 16.60 -4.40 -1.45
CA GLY A 82 15.40 -3.74 -1.96
C GLY A 82 14.19 -3.83 -1.02
N VAL A 83 14.41 -4.07 0.25
CA VAL A 83 13.38 -4.11 1.30
C VAL A 83 13.86 -3.31 2.52
N PRO A 84 12.95 -2.87 3.42
CA PRO A 84 13.33 -2.23 4.66
C PRO A 84 14.27 -3.10 5.53
N GLU A 85 14.99 -2.45 6.44
CA GLU A 85 15.79 -3.14 7.44
C GLU A 85 14.92 -4.02 8.34
N GLY A 86 15.41 -5.20 8.72
CA GLY A 86 14.68 -6.17 9.53
C GLY A 86 13.74 -7.09 8.74
N VAL A 87 13.56 -6.88 7.44
CA VAL A 87 12.76 -7.77 6.60
C VAL A 87 13.57 -8.99 6.17
N ASP A 88 13.05 -10.18 6.45
CA ASP A 88 13.63 -11.44 6.05
C ASP A 88 13.56 -11.66 4.52
N LYS A 89 14.42 -12.56 4.04
CA LYS A 89 14.39 -13.01 2.65
C LYS A 89 13.06 -13.70 2.36
N PHE A 90 12.38 -13.27 1.30
CA PHE A 90 11.16 -13.90 0.83
C PHE A 90 11.34 -14.39 -0.61
N ARG A 91 10.96 -15.64 -0.85
CA ARG A 91 10.88 -16.23 -2.18
C ARG A 91 9.81 -17.31 -2.22
N SER A 92 8.79 -17.09 -3.04
CA SER A 92 7.71 -18.06 -3.23
C SER A 92 8.13 -19.25 -4.11
N LYS A 93 7.36 -20.33 -4.03
CA LYS A 93 7.47 -21.46 -4.95
C LYS A 93 7.01 -21.05 -6.35
N LEU A 94 7.64 -21.65 -7.37
CA LEU A 94 7.26 -21.43 -8.76
C LEU A 94 5.84 -21.98 -9.04
N SER A 95 5.05 -21.22 -9.83
CA SER A 95 3.70 -21.59 -10.27
C SER A 95 2.71 -21.84 -9.11
N LYS A 96 2.91 -21.20 -7.99
CA LYS A 96 2.03 -21.26 -6.82
C LYS A 96 1.58 -19.88 -6.42
N ASP A 97 0.34 -19.78 -5.98
CA ASP A 97 -0.15 -18.62 -5.27
C ASP A 97 0.68 -18.39 -4.02
N THR A 98 0.86 -17.14 -3.66
CA THR A 98 1.62 -16.76 -2.48
C THR A 98 1.06 -15.45 -1.91
N GLU A 99 1.33 -15.22 -0.65
CA GLU A 99 0.97 -14.00 0.04
C GLU A 99 2.09 -13.53 0.95
N TYR A 100 2.06 -12.27 1.32
CA TYR A 100 2.97 -11.70 2.32
C TYR A 100 2.25 -10.58 3.08
N LYS A 101 2.27 -10.66 4.41
CA LYS A 101 1.77 -9.63 5.31
C LYS A 101 2.86 -8.62 5.58
N PHE A 102 2.59 -7.34 5.34
CA PHE A 102 3.56 -6.26 5.43
C PHE A 102 3.49 -5.56 6.79
N GLU A 103 4.38 -5.90 7.71
CA GLU A 103 4.39 -5.36 9.08
C GLU A 103 5.40 -4.21 9.27
N ILE A 104 6.38 -4.09 8.39
CA ILE A 104 7.42 -3.04 8.47
C ILE A 104 7.16 -2.02 7.35
N PRO A 105 7.03 -0.70 7.66
CA PRO A 105 6.83 0.33 6.65
C PRO A 105 8.05 0.48 5.74
N GLY A 106 7.83 0.94 4.51
CA GLY A 106 8.87 1.18 3.52
C GLY A 106 8.56 0.58 2.15
N ILE A 107 9.51 0.64 1.24
CA ILE A 107 9.40 0.14 -0.13
C ILE A 107 10.00 -1.27 -0.22
N TYR A 108 9.24 -2.20 -0.81
CA TYR A 108 9.65 -3.58 -1.06
C TYR A 108 9.76 -3.79 -2.57
N ALA A 109 10.98 -3.91 -3.08
CA ALA A 109 11.24 -4.27 -4.47
C ALA A 109 11.23 -5.78 -4.64
N TYR A 110 10.51 -6.28 -5.63
CA TYR A 110 10.45 -7.70 -5.94
C TYR A 110 10.49 -7.96 -7.44
N TRP A 111 10.81 -9.18 -7.82
CA TRP A 111 10.82 -9.67 -9.19
C TRP A 111 10.28 -11.09 -9.31
N CYS A 112 10.00 -11.51 -10.53
CA CYS A 112 9.87 -12.92 -10.87
C CYS A 112 11.27 -13.47 -11.21
N THR A 113 11.75 -14.45 -10.47
CA THR A 113 13.14 -14.97 -10.60
C THR A 113 13.51 -15.36 -12.03
N PRO A 114 12.71 -16.17 -12.79
CA PRO A 114 13.06 -16.52 -14.17
C PRO A 114 12.93 -15.34 -15.15
N HIS A 115 12.11 -14.31 -14.84
CA HIS A 115 11.81 -13.24 -15.77
C HIS A 115 12.34 -11.86 -15.34
N LYS A 116 13.27 -11.83 -14.36
CA LYS A 116 13.86 -10.59 -13.80
C LYS A 116 14.58 -9.70 -14.82
N GLY A 117 15.02 -10.25 -15.94
CA GLY A 117 15.61 -9.49 -17.04
C GLY A 117 14.61 -9.08 -18.12
N MET A 118 13.38 -9.59 -18.08
CA MET A 118 12.35 -9.38 -19.09
C MET A 118 11.39 -8.24 -18.73
N GLY A 119 11.48 -7.67 -17.54
CA GLY A 119 10.62 -6.59 -17.07
C GLY A 119 9.63 -7.00 -15.97
N MET A 120 9.65 -8.26 -15.53
CA MET A 120 8.73 -8.74 -14.48
C MET A 120 9.22 -8.36 -13.09
N ILE A 121 9.01 -7.11 -12.74
CA ILE A 121 9.38 -6.49 -11.47
C ILE A 121 8.19 -5.72 -10.90
N GLY A 122 8.20 -5.48 -9.60
CA GLY A 122 7.20 -4.67 -8.93
C GLY A 122 7.70 -4.10 -7.61
N PHE A 123 6.90 -3.20 -7.05
CA PHE A 123 7.14 -2.56 -5.77
C PHE A 123 5.88 -2.60 -4.90
N VAL A 124 6.04 -2.84 -3.61
CA VAL A 124 4.99 -2.56 -2.61
C VAL A 124 5.47 -1.40 -1.76
N VAL A 125 4.63 -0.38 -1.59
CA VAL A 125 4.88 0.75 -0.68
C VAL A 125 3.98 0.58 0.53
N VAL A 126 4.57 0.41 1.69
CA VAL A 126 3.88 0.11 2.94
C VAL A 126 3.83 1.34 3.82
N GLY A 127 2.64 1.72 4.29
CA GLY A 127 2.44 2.87 5.17
C GLY A 127 2.82 4.22 4.54
N ASN A 128 2.83 4.30 3.20
CA ASN A 128 3.32 5.46 2.44
C ASN A 128 4.76 5.89 2.82
N ASP A 129 5.55 4.98 3.38
CA ASP A 129 6.92 5.22 3.80
C ASP A 129 7.89 4.99 2.62
N LYS A 130 8.75 5.97 2.38
CA LYS A 130 9.78 5.96 1.33
C LYS A 130 11.19 6.17 1.90
N SER A 131 11.37 5.91 3.19
CA SER A 131 12.64 6.13 3.90
C SER A 131 13.81 5.36 3.29
N ASN A 132 13.55 4.18 2.69
CA ASN A 132 14.57 3.36 2.03
C ASN A 132 14.70 3.61 0.50
N LEU A 133 14.09 4.67 -0.04
CA LEU A 133 14.10 4.97 -1.49
C LEU A 133 15.52 5.05 -2.06
N GLU A 134 16.47 5.60 -1.33
CA GLU A 134 17.86 5.70 -1.77
C GLU A 134 18.55 4.32 -1.88
N ALA A 135 18.15 3.34 -1.09
CA ALA A 135 18.58 1.96 -1.24
C ALA A 135 17.95 1.31 -2.49
N ILE A 136 16.66 1.57 -2.73
CA ILE A 136 15.93 1.10 -3.92
C ILE A 136 16.60 1.60 -5.21
N LYS A 137 17.00 2.88 -5.27
CA LYS A 137 17.72 3.47 -6.43
C LYS A 137 19.05 2.80 -6.73
N LYS A 138 19.69 2.16 -5.75
CA LYS A 138 20.97 1.47 -5.92
C LYS A 138 20.85 0.04 -6.44
N ILE A 139 19.63 -0.49 -6.55
CA ILE A 139 19.40 -1.86 -7.05
C ILE A 139 19.84 -1.95 -8.51
N LYS A 140 20.64 -2.96 -8.82
CA LYS A 140 21.11 -3.23 -10.18
C LYS A 140 20.12 -4.13 -10.91
N PHE A 141 19.13 -3.53 -11.56
CA PHE A 141 18.25 -4.24 -12.46
C PHE A 141 18.97 -4.62 -13.77
N MET A 142 18.47 -5.66 -14.47
CA MET A 142 19.07 -6.16 -15.71
C MET A 142 18.09 -6.16 -16.88
N GLY A 143 18.60 -6.17 -18.10
CA GLY A 143 17.79 -6.23 -19.32
C GLY A 143 16.73 -5.14 -19.41
N LYS A 144 15.51 -5.52 -19.78
CA LYS A 144 14.36 -4.59 -19.87
C LYS A 144 13.97 -4.00 -18.52
N SER A 145 14.23 -4.73 -17.42
CA SER A 145 13.89 -4.26 -16.07
C SER A 145 14.63 -2.99 -15.68
N LYS A 146 15.80 -2.68 -16.28
CA LYS A 146 16.50 -1.41 -16.01
C LYS A 146 15.64 -0.19 -16.34
N LYS A 147 15.08 -0.15 -17.54
CA LYS A 147 14.24 0.97 -17.98
C LYS A 147 12.95 1.03 -17.16
N ILE A 148 12.27 -0.10 -16.99
CA ILE A 148 11.01 -0.19 -16.26
C ILE A 148 11.22 0.23 -14.79
N ALA A 149 12.32 -0.20 -14.15
CA ALA A 149 12.62 0.19 -12.78
C ALA A 149 12.83 1.70 -12.64
N LEU A 150 13.54 2.35 -13.56
CA LEU A 150 13.72 3.79 -13.53
C LEU A 150 12.37 4.54 -13.60
N GLU A 151 11.49 4.12 -14.50
CA GLU A 151 10.15 4.70 -14.64
C GLU A 151 9.30 4.50 -13.37
N LEU A 152 9.30 3.29 -12.82
CA LEU A 152 8.54 2.98 -11.59
C LEU A 152 9.10 3.71 -10.37
N ILE A 153 10.43 3.73 -10.19
CA ILE A 153 11.08 4.41 -9.06
C ILE A 153 10.84 5.94 -9.12
N ALA A 154 10.77 6.52 -10.31
CA ALA A 154 10.45 7.94 -10.47
C ALA A 154 8.99 8.26 -10.11
N SER A 155 8.11 7.27 -10.09
CA SER A 155 6.70 7.43 -9.71
C SER A 155 6.40 7.05 -8.25
N LEU A 156 7.38 6.49 -7.53
CA LEU A 156 7.27 6.26 -6.09
C LEU A 156 7.36 7.58 -5.32
#